data_a8247923374aaccd2d85a70595331892
#
_entry.id   a8247923374aaccd2d85a70595331892
#
_cell.length_a   1.000
_cell.length_b   1.000
_cell.length_c   1.000
_cell.angle_alpha   90.00
_cell.angle_beta   90.00
_cell.angle_gamma   90.00
#
_symmetry.space_group_name_H-M   'P 1'
#
loop_
_entity.id
_entity.type
_entity.pdbx_description
1 polymer ?
#
loop_
_entity_poly.entity_id
_entity_poly.type
_entity_poly.pdbx_seq_one_letter_code
_entity_poly.pdbx_strand_id
1 'polypeptide(L)'
;MGSAQLVRQLYEAYQARDWQAAEAIVHPDAIVDMPATSERLAGRAQVVGFQRDYPEPWGDLAVLSVIESGSKAAAQVEVRAPDSVYRMAAFWEVWDGLLWHGTEYWVTAGEAPPPGRAHFVVSGP
;
A
#
# COMPACT_ATOMS: atom_id res chain seq x y z
N MET A 1 -14.84 13.79 -2.15
CA MET A 1 -14.53 12.36 -2.15
C MET A 1 -13.93 12.00 -0.80
N GLY A 2 -14.41 10.95 -0.15
CA GLY A 2 -13.91 10.54 1.17
C GLY A 2 -12.51 9.96 1.10
N SER A 3 -11.83 9.93 2.25
CA SER A 3 -10.46 9.41 2.32
C SER A 3 -10.36 7.92 1.94
N ALA A 4 -11.33 7.09 2.36
CA ALA A 4 -11.37 5.68 1.97
C ALA A 4 -11.48 5.50 0.46
N GLN A 5 -12.30 6.32 -0.19
CA GLN A 5 -12.48 6.23 -1.64
C GLN A 5 -11.22 6.63 -2.40
N LEU A 6 -10.51 7.68 -1.94
CA LEU A 6 -9.23 8.08 -2.53
C LEU A 6 -8.18 6.98 -2.40
N VAL A 7 -8.08 6.37 -1.22
CA VAL A 7 -7.13 5.28 -0.99
C VAL A 7 -7.45 4.08 -1.87
N ARG A 8 -8.72 3.69 -1.96
CA ARG A 8 -9.15 2.59 -2.84
C ARG A 8 -8.81 2.90 -4.30
N GLN A 9 -9.09 4.11 -4.75
CA GLN A 9 -8.81 4.51 -6.12
C GLN A 9 -7.31 4.46 -6.45
N LEU A 10 -6.45 4.83 -5.50
CA LEU A 10 -5.01 4.76 -5.71
C LEU A 10 -4.56 3.34 -6.05
N TYR A 11 -4.92 2.39 -5.20
CA TYR A 11 -4.46 1.01 -5.39
C TYR A 11 -5.17 0.33 -6.56
N GLU A 12 -6.41 0.66 -6.84
CA GLU A 12 -7.10 0.18 -8.03
C GLU A 12 -6.48 0.75 -9.32
N ALA A 13 -6.03 2.01 -9.30
CA ALA A 13 -5.28 2.60 -10.41
C ALA A 13 -3.94 1.88 -10.62
N TYR A 14 -3.25 1.52 -9.56
CA TYR A 14 -2.02 0.73 -9.64
C TYR A 14 -2.31 -0.64 -10.29
N GLN A 15 -3.35 -1.32 -9.89
CA GLN A 15 -3.74 -2.61 -10.50
C GLN A 15 -4.05 -2.45 -11.98
N ALA A 16 -4.75 -1.39 -12.34
CA ALA A 16 -5.07 -1.10 -13.74
C ALA A 16 -3.87 -0.60 -14.55
N ARG A 17 -2.73 -0.33 -13.90
CA ARG A 17 -1.56 0.33 -14.50
C ARG A 17 -1.92 1.69 -15.08
N ASP A 18 -2.92 2.34 -14.51
CA ASP A 18 -3.34 3.68 -14.90
C ASP A 18 -2.59 4.72 -14.05
N TRP A 19 -1.36 4.97 -14.43
CA TRP A 19 -0.45 5.84 -13.67
C TRP A 19 -0.91 7.28 -13.67
N GLN A 20 -1.56 7.72 -14.73
CA GLN A 20 -2.11 9.07 -14.80
C GLN A 20 -3.25 9.25 -13.80
N ALA A 21 -4.13 8.26 -13.66
CA ALA A 21 -5.19 8.29 -12.66
C ALA A 21 -4.63 8.30 -11.25
N ALA A 22 -3.57 7.51 -10.98
CA ALA A 22 -2.89 7.51 -9.69
C ALA A 22 -2.29 8.88 -9.38
N GLU A 23 -1.58 9.48 -10.33
CA GLU A 23 -0.97 10.80 -10.15
C GLU A 23 -2.01 11.88 -9.86
N ALA A 24 -3.19 11.79 -10.46
CA ALA A 24 -4.24 12.79 -10.32
C ALA A 24 -4.77 12.92 -8.87
N ILE A 25 -4.64 11.88 -8.05
CA ILE A 25 -5.16 11.86 -6.67
C ILE A 25 -4.07 11.91 -5.61
N VAL A 26 -2.80 11.98 -6.01
CA VAL A 26 -1.65 12.10 -5.12
C VAL A 26 -1.19 13.56 -5.08
N HIS A 27 -1.00 14.08 -3.87
CA HIS A 27 -0.53 15.45 -3.67
C HIS A 27 0.86 15.64 -4.30
N PRO A 28 1.18 16.81 -4.89
CA PRO A 28 2.51 17.06 -5.46
C PRO A 28 3.66 16.85 -4.46
N ASP A 29 3.42 17.16 -3.19
CA ASP A 29 4.40 17.04 -2.10
C ASP A 29 4.15 15.81 -1.23
N ALA A 30 3.50 14.78 -1.77
CA ALA A 30 3.18 13.57 -1.02
C ALA A 30 4.44 12.88 -0.51
N ILE A 31 4.28 12.25 0.65
CA ILE A 31 5.33 11.43 1.27
C ILE A 31 4.75 10.06 1.57
N VAL A 32 5.49 9.01 1.26
CA VAL A 32 5.19 7.65 1.70
C VAL A 32 6.38 7.10 2.45
N ASP A 33 6.16 6.74 3.71
CA ASP A 33 7.15 6.09 4.54
C ASP A 33 6.94 4.57 4.51
N MET A 34 8.03 3.84 4.40
CA MET A 34 8.07 2.38 4.48
C MET A 34 8.99 2.00 5.65
N PRO A 35 8.45 1.95 6.88
CA PRO A 35 9.30 1.78 8.07
C PRO A 35 10.07 0.46 8.12
N ALA A 36 9.55 -0.61 7.50
CA ALA A 36 10.22 -1.91 7.51
C ALA A 36 11.63 -1.86 6.89
N THR A 37 11.85 -0.96 5.93
CA THR A 37 13.14 -0.80 5.24
C THR A 37 13.76 0.58 5.50
N SER A 38 13.11 1.41 6.30
CA SER A 38 13.54 2.79 6.59
C SER A 38 13.63 3.65 5.32
N GLU A 39 12.76 3.38 4.34
CA GLU A 39 12.72 4.14 3.10
C GLU A 39 11.62 5.19 3.13
N ARG A 40 11.84 6.29 2.42
CA ARG A 40 10.84 7.35 2.21
C ARG A 40 10.80 7.71 0.74
N LEU A 41 9.58 7.75 0.21
CA LEU A 41 9.31 8.29 -1.12
C LEU A 41 8.83 9.73 -0.93
N ALA A 42 9.43 10.67 -1.63
CA ALA A 42 9.10 12.08 -1.51
C ALA A 42 8.69 12.66 -2.86
N GLY A 43 7.48 13.21 -2.90
CA GLY A 43 6.89 13.79 -4.09
C GLY A 43 6.06 12.80 -4.91
N ARG A 44 5.07 13.35 -5.61
CA ARG A 44 4.16 12.55 -6.44
C ARG A 44 4.89 11.63 -7.41
N ALA A 45 5.92 12.14 -8.08
CA ALA A 45 6.65 11.36 -9.08
C ALA A 45 7.33 10.13 -8.46
N GLN A 46 7.93 10.29 -7.28
CA GLN A 46 8.55 9.16 -6.58
C GLN A 46 7.52 8.18 -6.04
N VAL A 47 6.43 8.69 -5.47
CA VAL A 47 5.38 7.84 -4.90
C VAL A 47 4.77 6.93 -5.96
N VAL A 48 4.35 7.50 -7.07
CA VAL A 48 3.74 6.72 -8.16
C VAL A 48 4.81 5.94 -8.93
N GLY A 49 5.97 6.53 -9.14
CA GLY A 49 7.10 5.92 -9.86
C GLY A 49 7.60 4.65 -9.19
N PHE A 50 7.59 4.59 -7.86
CA PHE A 50 7.98 3.38 -7.13
C PHE A 50 7.15 2.17 -7.54
N GLN A 51 5.84 2.34 -7.68
CA GLN A 51 4.95 1.25 -8.09
C GLN A 51 5.07 0.96 -9.58
N ARG A 52 5.15 2.01 -10.41
CA ARG A 52 5.23 1.88 -11.87
C ARG A 52 6.54 1.22 -12.30
N ASP A 53 7.66 1.65 -11.73
CA ASP A 53 8.99 1.28 -12.16
C ASP A 53 9.66 0.26 -11.24
N TYR A 54 8.87 -0.43 -10.43
CA TYR A 54 9.39 -1.44 -9.53
C TYR A 54 10.23 -2.46 -10.32
N PRO A 55 11.46 -2.81 -9.85
CA PRO A 55 12.40 -3.60 -10.66
C PRO A 55 11.96 -5.03 -10.95
N GLU A 56 10.99 -5.55 -10.19
CA GLU A 56 10.47 -6.90 -10.36
C GLU A 56 8.99 -6.86 -10.72
N PRO A 57 8.49 -7.80 -11.56
CA PRO A 57 7.04 -7.89 -11.82
C PRO A 57 6.28 -8.18 -10.52
N TRP A 58 5.25 -7.39 -10.23
CA TRP A 58 4.49 -7.60 -9.01
C TRP A 58 3.08 -8.19 -9.23
N GLY A 59 2.66 -8.40 -10.47
CA GLY A 59 1.47 -9.19 -10.79
C GLY A 59 0.15 -8.50 -10.43
N ASP A 60 -0.68 -9.17 -9.62
CA ASP A 60 -2.04 -8.73 -9.31
C ASP A 60 -2.11 -8.10 -7.94
N LEU A 61 -2.68 -6.89 -7.88
CA LEU A 61 -2.92 -6.14 -6.66
C LEU A 61 -4.41 -6.10 -6.37
N ALA A 62 -4.82 -6.47 -5.17
CA ALA A 62 -6.20 -6.43 -4.73
C ALA A 62 -6.34 -5.64 -3.42
N VAL A 63 -7.32 -4.77 -3.37
CA VAL A 63 -7.71 -4.08 -2.14
C VAL A 63 -8.65 -4.99 -1.37
N LEU A 64 -8.22 -5.46 -0.20
CA LEU A 64 -9.00 -6.39 0.62
C LEU A 64 -10.02 -5.66 1.50
N SER A 65 -9.64 -4.51 2.04
CA SER A 65 -10.53 -3.68 2.86
C SER A 65 -9.99 -2.27 2.97
N VAL A 66 -10.90 -1.32 3.19
CA VAL A 66 -10.55 0.08 3.49
C VAL A 66 -11.49 0.57 4.58
N ILE A 67 -10.94 1.27 5.55
CA ILE A 67 -11.69 1.97 6.59
C ILE A 67 -11.25 3.42 6.64
N GLU A 68 -12.12 4.30 7.15
CA GLU A 68 -11.78 5.71 7.26
C GLU A 68 -12.27 6.33 8.57
N SER A 69 -11.60 7.40 8.96
CA SER A 69 -12.01 8.28 10.03
C SER A 69 -11.58 9.70 9.64
N GLY A 70 -12.55 10.51 9.21
CA GLY A 70 -12.26 11.85 8.72
C GLY A 70 -11.30 11.86 7.53
N SER A 71 -10.22 12.61 7.67
CA SER A 71 -9.19 12.74 6.63
C SER A 71 -8.19 11.58 6.59
N LYS A 72 -8.36 10.57 7.44
CA LYS A 72 -7.45 9.43 7.52
C LYS A 72 -8.15 8.16 7.07
N ALA A 73 -7.41 7.31 6.38
CA ALA A 73 -7.91 6.01 5.95
C ALA A 73 -6.82 4.96 6.06
N ALA A 74 -7.23 3.71 6.26
CA ALA A 74 -6.33 2.58 6.28
C ALA A 74 -6.85 1.49 5.34
N ALA A 75 -5.94 0.83 4.65
CA ALA A 75 -6.26 -0.22 3.70
C ALA A 75 -5.43 -1.47 3.96
N GLN A 76 -6.03 -2.62 3.69
CA GLN A 76 -5.31 -3.88 3.51
C GLN A 76 -5.23 -4.18 2.02
N VAL A 77 -4.04 -4.46 1.54
CA VAL A 77 -3.76 -4.74 0.14
C VAL A 77 -2.97 -6.03 0.02
N GLU A 78 -3.31 -6.82 -0.99
CA GLU A 78 -2.56 -8.04 -1.31
C GLU A 78 -1.98 -7.91 -2.71
N VAL A 79 -0.71 -8.29 -2.87
CA VAL A 79 -0.04 -8.33 -4.18
C VAL A 79 0.42 -9.77 -4.42
N ARG A 80 -0.09 -10.37 -5.51
CA ARG A 80 0.31 -11.71 -5.96
C ARG A 80 1.31 -11.56 -7.08
N ALA A 81 2.58 -11.65 -6.73
CA ALA A 81 3.69 -11.70 -7.67
C ALA A 81 3.91 -13.16 -8.14
N PRO A 82 4.73 -13.38 -9.20
CA PRO A 82 4.94 -14.75 -9.70
C PRO A 82 5.41 -15.76 -8.66
N ASP A 83 6.30 -15.35 -7.75
CA ASP A 83 6.93 -16.25 -6.79
C ASP A 83 6.57 -15.97 -5.33
N SER A 84 5.77 -14.94 -5.07
CA SER A 84 5.51 -14.50 -3.70
C SER A 84 4.15 -13.84 -3.58
N VAL A 85 3.60 -13.90 -2.36
CA VAL A 85 2.43 -13.10 -2.00
C VAL A 85 2.87 -12.09 -0.97
N TYR A 86 2.64 -10.81 -1.26
CA TYR A 86 2.91 -9.73 -0.33
C TYR A 86 1.60 -9.20 0.23
N ARG A 87 1.62 -8.77 1.47
CA ARG A 87 0.50 -8.07 2.09
C ARG A 87 0.98 -6.76 2.65
N MET A 88 0.10 -5.77 2.60
CA MET A 88 0.44 -4.42 3.00
C MET A 88 -0.69 -3.83 3.83
N ALA A 89 -0.32 -3.18 4.92
CA ALA A 89 -1.19 -2.24 5.61
C ALA A 89 -0.73 -0.83 5.22
N ALA A 90 -1.65 -0.04 4.68
CA ALA A 90 -1.38 1.33 4.26
C ALA A 90 -2.23 2.29 5.10
N PHE A 91 -1.59 3.34 5.61
CA PHE A 91 -2.26 4.40 6.36
C PHE A 91 -2.04 5.71 5.61
N TRP A 92 -3.13 6.41 5.29
CA TRP A 92 -3.06 7.65 4.53
C TRP A 92 -3.75 8.79 5.24
N GLU A 93 -3.21 9.97 5.05
CA GLU A 93 -3.85 11.22 5.43
C GLU A 93 -4.10 12.04 4.15
N VAL A 94 -5.31 12.59 4.06
CA VAL A 94 -5.73 13.43 2.94
C VAL A 94 -5.57 14.90 3.34
N TRP A 95 -5.00 15.67 2.44
CA TRP A 95 -4.87 17.12 2.57
C TRP A 95 -5.23 17.77 1.23
N ASP A 96 -6.05 18.82 1.29
CA ASP A 96 -6.47 19.56 0.09
C ASP A 96 -7.10 18.63 -0.97
N GLY A 97 -7.88 17.64 -0.51
CA GLY A 97 -8.56 16.68 -1.39
C GLY A 97 -7.67 15.65 -2.05
N LEU A 98 -6.40 15.56 -1.68
CA LEU A 98 -5.42 14.66 -2.28
C LEU A 98 -4.73 13.80 -1.21
N LEU A 99 -4.25 12.64 -1.63
CA LEU A 99 -3.45 11.75 -0.77
C LEU A 99 -2.10 12.41 -0.51
N TRP A 100 -1.82 12.68 0.75
CA TRP A 100 -0.71 13.53 1.16
C TRP A 100 0.39 12.80 1.91
N HIS A 101 0.07 12.17 3.02
CA HIS A 101 1.03 11.39 3.79
C HIS A 101 0.55 9.96 3.92
N GLY A 102 1.38 9.02 3.49
CA GLY A 102 1.13 7.58 3.59
C GLY A 102 2.22 6.88 4.37
N THR A 103 1.83 5.78 5.01
CA THR A 103 2.76 4.85 5.64
C THR A 103 2.37 3.44 5.19
N GLU A 104 3.31 2.71 4.62
CA GLU A 104 3.07 1.36 4.11
C GLU A 104 3.93 0.36 4.87
N TYR A 105 3.28 -0.68 5.40
CA TYR A 105 3.93 -1.80 6.06
C TYR A 105 3.76 -3.03 5.18
N TRP A 106 4.84 -3.46 4.56
CA TRP A 106 4.87 -4.61 3.68
C TRP A 106 5.36 -5.84 4.42
N VAL A 107 4.70 -6.98 4.23
CA VAL A 107 5.14 -8.27 4.72
C VAL A 107 5.04 -9.30 3.59
N THR A 108 5.90 -10.30 3.64
CA THR A 108 5.83 -11.45 2.73
C THR A 108 5.05 -12.56 3.43
N ALA A 109 4.01 -13.08 2.77
CA ALA A 109 3.21 -14.16 3.32
C ALA A 109 4.02 -15.47 3.34
N GLY A 110 3.79 -16.29 4.34
CA GLY A 110 4.40 -17.61 4.43
C GLY A 110 5.79 -17.64 5.05
N GLU A 111 6.25 -16.56 5.66
CA GLU A 111 7.50 -16.57 6.40
C GLU A 111 7.40 -17.49 7.61
N ALA A 112 8.49 -18.18 7.90
CA ALA A 112 8.55 -19.05 9.08
C ALA A 112 8.42 -18.22 10.36
N PRO A 113 7.54 -18.63 11.30
CA PRO A 113 7.42 -17.93 12.57
C PRO A 113 8.67 -18.13 13.42
N PRO A 114 8.98 -17.19 14.32
CA PRO A 114 10.02 -17.41 15.32
C PRO A 114 9.76 -18.67 16.15
N PRO A 115 10.78 -19.36 16.63
CA PRO A 115 10.60 -20.56 17.44
C PRO A 115 9.95 -20.25 18.79
N GLY A 116 9.33 -21.26 19.38
CA GLY A 116 8.77 -21.18 20.75
C GLY A 116 7.33 -20.71 20.84
N ARG A 117 6.64 -20.49 19.70
CA ARG A 117 5.26 -20.00 19.69
C ARG A 117 4.21 -21.04 19.29
N ALA A 118 4.64 -22.21 18.86
CA ALA A 118 3.73 -23.18 18.25
C ALA A 118 2.54 -23.59 19.15
N HIS A 119 2.76 -23.62 20.46
CA HIS A 119 1.71 -24.01 21.42
C HIS A 119 0.64 -22.92 21.64
N PHE A 120 0.84 -21.71 21.14
CA PHE A 120 -0.14 -20.62 21.24
C PHE A 120 -1.00 -20.50 19.98
N VAL A 121 -0.64 -21.14 18.89
CA VAL A 121 -1.23 -20.87 17.58
C VAL A 121 -1.83 -22.14 16.98
N VAL A 122 -2.85 -21.93 16.16
CA VAL A 122 -3.38 -22.93 15.23
C VAL A 122 -2.91 -22.55 13.83
N SER A 123 -3.10 -23.44 12.86
CA SER A 123 -2.74 -23.12 11.47
C SER A 123 -3.46 -21.86 11.00
N GLY A 124 -2.71 -20.93 10.43
CA GLY A 124 -3.22 -19.67 9.93
C GLY A 124 -3.68 -19.73 8.47
N PRO A 125 -4.08 -18.58 7.94
CA PRO A 125 -4.50 -18.45 6.55
C PRO A 125 -3.35 -18.65 5.57
#